data_47578f9e571300a7e6a6d5053a5e2d93
#
_entry.id   47578f9e571300a7e6a6d5053a5e2d93
#
_cell.length_a   1.000
_cell.length_b   1.000
_cell.length_c   1.000
_cell.angle_alpha   90.00
_cell.angle_beta   90.00
_cell.angle_gamma   90.00
#
_symmetry.space_group_name_H-M   'P 1'
#
loop_
_entity.id
_entity.type
_entity.pdbx_description
1 polymer ?
#
loop_
_entity_poly.entity_id
_entity_poly.type
_entity_poly.pdbx_seq_one_letter_code
_entity_poly.pdbx_strand_id
1 'polypeptide(L)'
;MSKVFVNIGLSLDGYMAPEGMTMGKPEYKNWGAKWGALTRWIFNQKFFRENLKLGPGGETGPINDMLRNTTERIGANIMGKRMFDQGERAWPEEAPFHTPVYVLTHSKREPWVRPGGTTFFFINDGPQRALELARKSAGSRDIRIAGGADVVQQYLNMGVVDELEIALAPVLFGGGRRLFENLREPGPQFRIDRVVDSPTATHLRYVRQ
;
A
#
# COMPACT_ATOMS: atom_id res chain seq x y z
N MET A 1 8.56 -19.17 6.43
CA MET A 1 9.26 -17.95 5.99
C MET A 1 8.24 -16.84 5.87
N SER A 2 8.59 -15.62 6.26
CA SER A 2 7.75 -14.42 6.05
C SER A 2 7.53 -14.18 4.56
N LYS A 3 6.29 -13.89 4.16
CA LYS A 3 5.93 -13.58 2.78
C LYS A 3 6.13 -12.10 2.50
N VAL A 4 6.42 -11.78 1.24
CA VAL A 4 6.40 -10.42 0.71
C VAL A 4 5.12 -10.25 -0.11
N PHE A 5 4.29 -9.29 0.25
CA PHE A 5 3.03 -9.09 -0.44
C PHE A 5 2.76 -7.62 -0.76
N VAL A 6 2.02 -7.42 -1.83
CA VAL A 6 1.48 -6.12 -2.24
C VAL A 6 0.02 -6.05 -1.85
N ASN A 7 -0.42 -4.95 -1.22
CA ASN A 7 -1.82 -4.71 -0.91
C ASN A 7 -2.19 -3.28 -1.33
N ILE A 8 -2.98 -3.15 -2.41
CA ILE A 8 -3.16 -1.89 -3.14
C ILE A 8 -4.56 -1.77 -3.73
N GLY A 9 -5.11 -0.54 -3.72
CA GLY A 9 -6.26 -0.16 -4.53
C GLY A 9 -5.84 0.17 -5.98
N LEU A 10 -6.65 -0.25 -6.94
CA LEU A 10 -6.41 -0.05 -8.36
C LEU A 10 -7.70 0.39 -9.07
N SER A 11 -7.61 1.39 -9.95
CA SER A 11 -8.70 1.75 -10.84
C SER A 11 -8.92 0.65 -11.88
N LEU A 12 -10.12 0.59 -12.48
CA LEU A 12 -10.45 -0.42 -13.49
C LEU A 12 -9.53 -0.37 -14.71
N ASP A 13 -8.99 0.80 -15.02
CA ASP A 13 -8.02 1.03 -16.09
C ASP A 13 -6.53 0.95 -15.64
N GLY A 14 -6.27 0.41 -14.44
CA GLY A 14 -4.93 -0.03 -14.02
C GLY A 14 -4.08 1.04 -13.34
N TYR A 15 -4.65 2.11 -12.84
CA TYR A 15 -3.92 3.16 -12.12
C TYR A 15 -4.09 3.05 -10.61
N MET A 16 -3.00 3.16 -9.87
CA MET A 16 -3.01 3.22 -8.42
C MET A 16 -3.07 4.64 -7.86
N ALA A 17 -2.82 5.65 -8.69
CA ALA A 17 -2.94 7.06 -8.32
C ALA A 17 -3.33 7.90 -9.54
N PRO A 18 -4.23 8.89 -9.39
CA PRO A 18 -4.59 9.79 -10.48
C PRO A 18 -3.44 10.71 -10.86
N GLU A 19 -3.53 11.26 -12.08
CA GLU A 19 -2.57 12.24 -12.56
C GLU A 19 -2.52 13.48 -11.65
N GLY A 20 -1.34 14.09 -11.53
CA GLY A 20 -1.14 15.31 -10.76
C GLY A 20 -1.29 15.17 -9.24
N MET A 21 -1.44 13.95 -8.72
CA MET A 21 -1.62 13.72 -7.29
C MET A 21 -0.46 14.28 -6.47
N THR A 22 -0.67 15.48 -5.92
CA THR A 22 0.28 16.17 -5.04
C THR A 22 -0.51 16.93 -3.96
N MET A 23 -0.37 16.51 -2.70
CA MET A 23 -1.05 17.15 -1.57
C MET A 23 -0.68 18.63 -1.46
N GLY A 24 -1.67 19.48 -1.14
CA GLY A 24 -1.48 20.90 -0.89
C GLY A 24 -1.35 21.79 -2.14
N LYS A 25 -1.55 21.24 -3.35
CA LYS A 25 -1.62 22.03 -4.58
C LYS A 25 -3.06 22.34 -5.00
N PRO A 26 -3.31 23.44 -5.77
CA PRO A 26 -4.66 23.78 -6.22
C PRO A 26 -5.38 22.68 -7.00
N GLU A 27 -4.63 21.86 -7.74
CA GLU A 27 -5.12 20.71 -8.50
C GLU A 27 -5.68 19.59 -7.63
N TYR A 28 -5.48 19.65 -6.31
CA TYR A 28 -6.02 18.69 -5.35
C TYR A 28 -7.51 18.41 -5.57
N LYS A 29 -8.31 19.44 -5.84
CA LYS A 29 -9.75 19.27 -6.06
C LYS A 29 -10.06 18.34 -7.24
N ASN A 30 -9.21 18.35 -8.28
CA ASN A 30 -9.42 17.54 -9.47
C ASN A 30 -9.07 16.06 -9.25
N TRP A 31 -7.99 15.78 -8.54
CA TRP A 31 -7.60 14.39 -8.26
C TRP A 31 -8.18 13.83 -6.97
N GLY A 32 -8.57 14.66 -6.01
CA GLY A 32 -9.12 14.25 -4.72
C GLY A 32 -10.41 13.44 -4.86
N ALA A 33 -11.30 13.83 -5.77
CA ALA A 33 -12.53 13.08 -6.06
C ALA A 33 -12.22 11.69 -6.64
N LYS A 34 -11.26 11.58 -7.58
CA LYS A 34 -10.80 10.31 -8.15
C LYS A 34 -10.15 9.43 -7.07
N TRP A 35 -9.29 10.01 -6.24
CA TRP A 35 -8.66 9.30 -5.12
C TRP A 35 -9.70 8.81 -4.11
N GLY A 36 -10.66 9.65 -3.73
CA GLY A 36 -11.75 9.28 -2.84
C GLY A 36 -12.61 8.14 -3.40
N ALA A 37 -12.87 8.13 -4.70
CA ALA A 37 -13.60 7.04 -5.36
C ALA A 37 -12.79 5.73 -5.34
N LEU A 38 -11.48 5.79 -5.62
CA LEU A 38 -10.59 4.64 -5.57
C LEU A 38 -10.48 4.03 -4.17
N THR A 39 -10.47 4.86 -3.14
CA THR A 39 -10.20 4.44 -1.76
C THR A 39 -11.47 4.26 -0.91
N ARG A 40 -12.65 4.49 -1.48
CA ARG A 40 -13.94 4.37 -0.76
C ARG A 40 -14.09 3.05 -0.04
N TRP A 41 -13.70 1.95 -0.69
CA TRP A 41 -13.82 0.59 -0.15
C TRP A 41 -13.10 0.42 1.19
N ILE A 42 -11.97 1.10 1.40
CA ILE A 42 -11.19 0.99 2.64
C ILE A 42 -11.63 2.03 3.68
N PHE A 43 -11.92 3.27 3.25
CA PHE A 43 -12.35 4.33 4.17
C PHE A 43 -13.76 4.11 4.75
N ASN A 44 -14.56 3.27 4.12
CA ASN A 44 -15.87 2.85 4.64
C ASN A 44 -15.75 1.80 5.76
N GLN A 45 -14.63 1.11 5.91
CA GLN A 45 -14.51 0.02 6.88
C GLN A 45 -14.22 0.52 8.29
N LYS A 46 -14.94 -0.03 9.27
CA LYS A 46 -14.81 0.35 10.69
C LYS A 46 -13.37 0.23 11.20
N PHE A 47 -12.73 -0.91 10.96
CA PHE A 47 -11.34 -1.16 11.36
C PHE A 47 -10.38 -0.10 10.85
N PHE A 48 -10.49 0.30 9.57
CA PHE A 48 -9.60 1.30 8.97
C PHE A 48 -9.86 2.70 9.55
N ARG A 49 -11.13 3.05 9.80
CA ARG A 49 -11.51 4.33 10.40
C ARG A 49 -10.99 4.45 11.83
N GLU A 50 -11.10 3.39 12.63
CA GLU A 50 -10.55 3.34 13.99
C GLU A 50 -9.03 3.50 13.97
N ASN A 51 -8.33 2.80 13.08
CA ASN A 51 -6.87 2.87 12.93
C ASN A 51 -6.37 4.27 12.52
N LEU A 52 -7.14 5.00 11.72
CA LEU A 52 -6.84 6.39 11.35
C LEU A 52 -7.48 7.45 12.25
N LYS A 53 -8.18 7.04 13.32
CA LYS A 53 -8.87 7.94 14.25
C LYS A 53 -9.85 8.90 13.57
N LEU A 54 -10.57 8.40 12.54
CA LEU A 54 -11.54 9.19 11.74
C LEU A 54 -12.92 9.35 12.40
N GLY A 55 -13.03 9.04 13.69
CA GLY A 55 -14.29 9.09 14.42
C GLY A 55 -15.15 7.82 14.27
N PRO A 56 -16.31 7.78 14.94
CA PRO A 56 -17.17 6.59 15.00
C PRO A 56 -17.80 6.26 13.65
N GLY A 57 -18.32 5.03 13.53
CA GLY A 57 -18.98 4.52 12.33
C GLY A 57 -18.06 3.65 11.46
N GLY A 58 -18.56 3.32 10.29
CA GLY A 58 -17.93 2.42 9.33
C GLY A 58 -18.63 1.06 9.26
N GLU A 59 -18.40 0.39 8.11
CA GLU A 59 -18.96 -0.92 7.82
C GLU A 59 -18.22 -2.03 8.56
N THR A 60 -18.95 -3.05 8.98
CA THR A 60 -18.42 -4.31 9.50
C THR A 60 -18.72 -5.44 8.52
N GLY A 61 -18.12 -6.62 8.71
CA GLY A 61 -18.36 -7.79 7.85
C GLY A 61 -17.11 -8.22 7.09
N PRO A 62 -17.28 -9.03 6.02
CA PRO A 62 -16.15 -9.75 5.40
C PRO A 62 -14.99 -8.86 4.92
N ILE A 63 -15.27 -7.68 4.39
CA ILE A 63 -14.21 -6.75 3.93
C ILE A 63 -13.48 -6.13 5.11
N ASN A 64 -14.21 -5.73 6.16
CA ASN A 64 -13.61 -5.21 7.39
C ASN A 64 -12.70 -6.26 8.06
N ASP A 65 -13.15 -7.50 8.12
CA ASP A 65 -12.40 -8.61 8.72
C ASP A 65 -11.18 -8.98 7.86
N MET A 66 -11.32 -8.95 6.54
CA MET A 66 -10.20 -9.13 5.61
C MET A 66 -9.12 -8.08 5.83
N LEU A 67 -9.50 -6.80 5.99
CA LEU A 67 -8.54 -5.72 6.26
C LEU A 67 -7.84 -5.90 7.60
N ARG A 68 -8.57 -6.30 8.64
CA ARG A 68 -7.99 -6.62 9.96
C ARG A 68 -6.96 -7.72 9.83
N ASN A 69 -7.34 -8.86 9.26
CA ASN A 69 -6.46 -10.01 9.08
C ASN A 69 -5.21 -9.67 8.25
N THR A 70 -5.37 -8.88 7.18
CA THR A 70 -4.24 -8.41 6.38
C THR A 70 -3.31 -7.51 7.18
N THR A 71 -3.86 -6.62 8.03
CA THR A 71 -3.05 -5.71 8.85
C THR A 71 -2.32 -6.45 9.96
N GLU A 72 -2.95 -7.39 10.64
CA GLU A 72 -2.39 -8.17 11.76
C GLU A 72 -1.18 -9.04 11.34
N ARG A 73 -1.14 -9.51 10.10
CA ARG A 73 -0.01 -10.29 9.60
C ARG A 73 1.22 -9.46 9.24
N ILE A 74 1.10 -8.11 9.16
CA ILE A 74 2.21 -7.24 8.78
C ILE A 74 3.23 -7.14 9.92
N GLY A 75 4.49 -7.46 9.63
CA GLY A 75 5.63 -7.26 10.52
C GLY A 75 6.49 -6.06 10.17
N ALA A 76 6.50 -5.66 8.89
CA ALA A 76 7.15 -4.46 8.39
C ALA A 76 6.49 -3.96 7.11
N ASN A 77 6.62 -2.67 6.84
CA ASN A 77 6.16 -2.06 5.60
C ASN A 77 7.32 -1.49 4.80
N ILE A 78 7.20 -1.50 3.47
CA ILE A 78 8.11 -0.79 2.56
C ILE A 78 7.28 0.14 1.69
N MET A 79 7.70 1.39 1.55
CA MET A 79 7.04 2.37 0.69
C MET A 79 8.04 3.31 0.01
N GLY A 80 7.59 3.98 -1.04
CA GLY A 80 8.39 4.99 -1.72
C GLY A 80 8.25 6.37 -1.08
N LYS A 81 9.29 7.21 -1.27
CA LYS A 81 9.36 8.58 -0.74
C LYS A 81 8.14 9.43 -1.08
N ARG A 82 7.62 9.36 -2.32
CA ARG A 82 6.44 10.14 -2.73
C ARG A 82 5.18 9.77 -1.93
N MET A 83 4.97 8.48 -1.69
CA MET A 83 3.86 8.01 -0.86
C MET A 83 4.04 8.47 0.59
N PHE A 84 5.25 8.38 1.11
CA PHE A 84 5.60 8.88 2.44
C PHE A 84 5.29 10.38 2.58
N ASP A 85 5.74 11.22 1.63
CA ASP A 85 5.56 12.68 1.67
C ASP A 85 4.08 13.10 1.67
N GLN A 86 3.23 12.33 1.00
CA GLN A 86 1.79 12.56 1.02
C GLN A 86 1.19 12.15 2.37
N GLY A 87 1.59 11.00 2.88
CA GLY A 87 1.10 10.48 4.15
C GLY A 87 1.60 11.25 5.37
N GLU A 88 2.85 11.71 5.37
CA GLU A 88 3.44 12.51 6.46
C GLU A 88 2.59 13.71 6.84
N ARG A 89 1.87 14.29 5.87
CA ARG A 89 0.98 15.44 6.07
C ARG A 89 -0.44 15.07 6.52
N ALA A 90 -0.82 13.82 6.32
CA ALA A 90 -2.19 13.35 6.49
C ALA A 90 -2.38 12.36 7.64
N TRP A 91 -1.32 11.65 8.03
CA TRP A 91 -1.41 10.66 9.12
C TRP A 91 -1.60 11.33 10.48
N PRO A 92 -2.39 10.71 11.38
CA PRO A 92 -2.48 11.15 12.75
C PRO A 92 -1.12 11.04 13.45
N GLU A 93 -0.99 11.63 14.64
CA GLU A 93 0.23 11.55 15.43
C GLU A 93 0.67 10.10 15.65
N GLU A 94 -0.24 9.22 15.99
CA GLU A 94 -0.06 7.78 15.96
C GLU A 94 -0.28 7.27 14.55
N ALA A 95 0.81 7.11 13.79
CA ALA A 95 0.74 6.68 12.39
C ALA A 95 0.20 5.25 12.28
N PRO A 96 -0.64 4.93 11.25
CA PRO A 96 -1.49 3.74 11.20
C PRO A 96 -0.76 2.44 10.81
N PHE A 97 0.54 2.35 11.05
CA PHE A 97 1.32 1.16 10.66
C PHE A 97 1.60 0.23 11.84
N HIS A 98 1.86 0.78 13.04
CA HIS A 98 2.21 0.05 14.27
C HIS A 98 3.36 -0.97 14.09
N THR A 99 4.20 -0.75 13.10
CA THR A 99 5.34 -1.59 12.71
C THR A 99 6.43 -0.71 12.09
N PRO A 100 7.67 -1.20 11.96
CA PRO A 100 8.71 -0.53 11.19
C PRO A 100 8.28 -0.28 9.73
N VAL A 101 8.59 0.91 9.21
CA VAL A 101 8.31 1.33 7.84
C VAL A 101 9.61 1.78 7.16
N TYR A 102 9.99 1.10 6.09
CA TYR A 102 11.19 1.40 5.31
C TYR A 102 10.82 2.24 4.09
N VAL A 103 11.28 3.47 4.07
CA VAL A 103 11.00 4.45 3.02
C VAL A 103 12.15 4.48 2.02
N LEU A 104 11.93 4.00 0.80
CA LEU A 104 12.90 4.11 -0.29
C LEU A 104 13.02 5.57 -0.76
N THR A 105 14.23 6.11 -0.70
CA THR A 105 14.53 7.50 -1.01
C THR A 105 15.96 7.64 -1.52
N HIS A 106 16.27 8.74 -2.21
CA HIS A 106 17.64 9.13 -2.57
C HIS A 106 18.27 10.08 -1.53
N SER A 107 17.46 10.61 -0.61
CA SER A 107 17.90 11.59 0.39
C SER A 107 18.12 10.92 1.74
N LYS A 108 19.19 11.27 2.41
CA LYS A 108 19.43 10.87 3.81
C LYS A 108 18.49 11.63 4.73
N ARG A 109 17.90 10.92 5.67
CA ARG A 109 17.07 11.46 6.75
C ARG A 109 17.20 10.54 7.96
N GLU A 110 17.27 11.11 9.15
CA GLU A 110 17.26 10.36 10.41
C GLU A 110 15.91 9.63 10.58
N PRO A 111 15.91 8.49 11.27
CA PRO A 111 14.69 7.77 11.58
C PRO A 111 13.67 8.66 12.28
N TRP A 112 12.40 8.52 11.89
CA TRP A 112 11.29 9.27 12.48
C TRP A 112 10.41 8.35 13.31
N VAL A 113 10.55 8.44 14.63
CA VAL A 113 9.77 7.64 15.58
C VAL A 113 8.42 8.29 15.82
N ARG A 114 7.36 7.50 15.78
CA ARG A 114 5.98 7.91 16.07
C ARG A 114 5.40 7.10 17.22
N PRO A 115 4.44 7.65 17.98
CA PRO A 115 3.66 6.87 18.95
C PRO A 115 3.01 5.64 18.32
N GLY A 116 2.65 4.64 19.12
CA GLY A 116 1.97 3.44 18.66
C GLY A 116 2.85 2.43 17.92
N GLY A 117 4.19 2.55 18.02
CA GLY A 117 5.11 1.54 17.51
C GLY A 117 5.52 1.70 16.05
N THR A 118 5.14 2.80 15.38
CA THR A 118 5.62 3.10 14.03
C THR A 118 6.96 3.83 14.09
N THR A 119 7.95 3.34 13.33
CA THR A 119 9.19 4.07 13.07
C THR A 119 9.48 4.06 11.58
N PHE A 120 9.67 5.23 10.99
CA PHE A 120 10.07 5.37 9.59
C PHE A 120 11.59 5.40 9.49
N PHE A 121 12.14 4.47 8.70
CA PHE A 121 13.56 4.39 8.36
C PHE A 121 13.75 4.78 6.89
N PHE A 122 14.64 5.72 6.61
CA PHE A 122 14.86 6.22 5.26
C PHE A 122 16.06 5.50 4.63
N ILE A 123 15.79 4.72 3.57
CA ILE A 123 16.77 3.81 2.96
C ILE A 123 17.18 4.37 1.61
N ASN A 124 18.46 4.69 1.46
CA ASN A 124 19.04 5.22 0.23
C ASN A 124 20.00 4.25 -0.48
N ASP A 125 20.14 3.04 0.07
CA ASP A 125 21.01 1.97 -0.46
C ASP A 125 20.26 1.00 -1.39
N GLY A 126 19.05 1.38 -1.80
CA GLY A 126 18.25 0.64 -2.76
C GLY A 126 17.26 -0.38 -2.18
N PRO A 127 16.42 -0.98 -3.05
CA PRO A 127 15.29 -1.83 -2.64
C PRO A 127 15.75 -3.14 -1.98
N GLN A 128 16.87 -3.71 -2.40
CA GLN A 128 17.41 -4.93 -1.79
C GLN A 128 17.72 -4.70 -0.31
N ARG A 129 18.38 -3.59 0.02
CA ARG A 129 18.71 -3.25 1.40
C ARG A 129 17.47 -3.01 2.25
N ALA A 130 16.48 -2.32 1.72
CA ALA A 130 15.20 -2.12 2.42
C ALA A 130 14.50 -3.45 2.74
N LEU A 131 14.50 -4.41 1.80
CA LEU A 131 13.91 -5.73 2.00
C LEU A 131 14.66 -6.54 3.07
N GLU A 132 15.99 -6.52 3.09
CA GLU A 132 16.80 -7.18 4.12
C GLU A 132 16.46 -6.67 5.52
N LEU A 133 16.41 -5.35 5.68
CA LEU A 133 16.07 -4.72 6.95
C LEU A 133 14.61 -5.02 7.36
N ALA A 134 13.68 -4.97 6.41
CA ALA A 134 12.28 -5.30 6.65
C ALA A 134 12.12 -6.76 7.10
N ARG A 135 12.81 -7.71 6.47
CA ARG A 135 12.80 -9.13 6.88
C ARG A 135 13.34 -9.33 8.29
N LYS A 136 14.42 -8.63 8.62
CA LYS A 136 15.02 -8.71 9.97
C LYS A 136 14.06 -8.22 11.05
N SER A 137 13.35 -7.11 10.82
CA SER A 137 12.41 -6.54 11.79
C SER A 137 11.06 -7.24 11.82
N ALA A 138 10.59 -7.78 10.70
CA ALA A 138 9.32 -8.50 10.63
C ALA A 138 9.34 -9.84 11.37
N GLY A 139 10.51 -10.48 11.51
CA GLY A 139 10.64 -11.80 12.11
C GLY A 139 9.86 -12.86 11.31
N SER A 140 8.88 -13.50 11.95
CA SER A 140 8.00 -14.48 11.28
C SER A 140 6.81 -13.88 10.56
N ARG A 141 6.50 -12.59 10.79
CA ARG A 141 5.39 -11.88 10.14
C ARG A 141 5.77 -11.43 8.72
N ASP A 142 4.76 -11.04 7.95
CA ASP A 142 4.91 -10.71 6.54
C ASP A 142 5.40 -9.28 6.31
N ILE A 143 5.97 -9.04 5.12
CA ILE A 143 6.41 -7.72 4.68
C ILE A 143 5.42 -7.19 3.64
N ARG A 144 4.81 -6.03 3.92
CA ARG A 144 3.93 -5.36 3.00
C ARG A 144 4.68 -4.35 2.14
N ILE A 145 4.56 -4.48 0.82
CA ILE A 145 4.92 -3.42 -0.13
C ILE A 145 3.71 -2.51 -0.26
N ALA A 146 3.75 -1.37 0.43
CA ALA A 146 2.62 -0.45 0.53
C ALA A 146 2.44 0.44 -0.72
N GLY A 147 3.48 0.55 -1.56
CA GLY A 147 3.48 1.38 -2.76
C GLY A 147 4.59 2.46 -2.74
N GLY A 148 4.70 3.49 -3.65
CA GLY A 148 3.91 3.66 -4.90
C GLY A 148 4.24 2.67 -6.01
N ALA A 149 3.70 2.94 -7.20
CA ALA A 149 3.83 2.05 -8.35
C ALA A 149 5.28 1.67 -8.63
N ASP A 150 6.18 2.63 -8.69
CA ASP A 150 7.60 2.41 -8.98
C ASP A 150 8.26 1.43 -7.99
N VAL A 151 7.88 1.49 -6.71
CA VAL A 151 8.39 0.57 -5.68
C VAL A 151 7.83 -0.83 -5.88
N VAL A 152 6.54 -0.97 -6.16
CA VAL A 152 5.93 -2.27 -6.44
C VAL A 152 6.58 -2.92 -7.66
N GLN A 153 6.77 -2.17 -8.75
CA GLN A 153 7.42 -2.64 -9.98
C GLN A 153 8.86 -3.12 -9.73
N GLN A 154 9.63 -2.40 -8.90
CA GLN A 154 10.97 -2.84 -8.51
C GLN A 154 10.95 -4.21 -7.82
N TYR A 155 10.06 -4.44 -6.85
CA TYR A 155 9.98 -5.72 -6.14
C TYR A 155 9.39 -6.85 -7.00
N LEU A 156 8.48 -6.55 -7.93
CA LEU A 156 8.02 -7.50 -8.94
C LEU A 156 9.19 -7.92 -9.86
N ASN A 157 9.99 -6.96 -10.32
CA ASN A 157 11.17 -7.21 -11.16
C ASN A 157 12.30 -7.94 -10.42
N MET A 158 12.37 -7.83 -9.10
CA MET A 158 13.28 -8.63 -8.26
C MET A 158 12.77 -10.06 -8.05
N GLY A 159 11.53 -10.37 -8.45
CA GLY A 159 10.94 -11.68 -8.29
C GLY A 159 10.72 -12.11 -6.84
N VAL A 160 10.57 -11.19 -5.91
CA VAL A 160 10.45 -11.47 -4.47
C VAL A 160 9.03 -11.35 -3.91
N VAL A 161 8.07 -10.92 -4.73
CA VAL A 161 6.67 -10.79 -4.33
C VAL A 161 5.98 -12.14 -4.38
N ASP A 162 5.47 -12.59 -3.24
CA ASP A 162 4.77 -13.87 -3.09
C ASP A 162 3.27 -13.74 -3.33
N GLU A 163 2.68 -12.58 -2.99
CA GLU A 163 1.23 -12.37 -3.08
C GLU A 163 0.88 -10.95 -3.58
N LEU A 164 -0.17 -10.88 -4.39
CA LEU A 164 -0.80 -9.62 -4.79
C LEU A 164 -2.22 -9.58 -4.23
N GLU A 165 -2.52 -8.60 -3.41
CA GLU A 165 -3.87 -8.28 -2.94
C GLU A 165 -4.29 -6.96 -3.57
N ILE A 166 -5.23 -7.02 -4.50
CA ILE A 166 -5.68 -5.88 -5.30
C ILE A 166 -7.16 -5.62 -5.02
N ALA A 167 -7.49 -4.42 -4.57
CA ALA A 167 -8.86 -3.92 -4.54
C ALA A 167 -9.12 -3.16 -5.84
N LEU A 168 -9.77 -3.81 -6.79
CA LEU A 168 -10.11 -3.24 -8.09
C LEU A 168 -11.41 -2.44 -7.95
N ALA A 169 -11.28 -1.11 -7.90
CA ALA A 169 -12.42 -0.20 -7.79
C ALA A 169 -13.06 0.07 -9.15
N PRO A 170 -14.41 0.19 -9.25
CA PRO A 170 -15.13 0.44 -10.49
C PRO A 170 -15.03 1.92 -10.91
N VAL A 171 -13.82 2.45 -11.04
CA VAL A 171 -13.52 3.83 -11.43
C VAL A 171 -12.49 3.87 -12.54
N LEU A 172 -12.61 4.85 -13.42
CA LEU A 172 -11.67 5.09 -14.52
C LEU A 172 -10.91 6.40 -14.29
N PHE A 173 -9.60 6.38 -14.40
CA PHE A 173 -8.78 7.57 -14.23
C PHE A 173 -8.41 8.22 -15.56
N GLY A 174 -8.20 7.43 -16.62
CA GLY A 174 -7.75 7.89 -17.93
C GLY A 174 -6.29 8.36 -17.97
N GLY A 175 -5.64 8.46 -16.81
CA GLY A 175 -4.25 8.88 -16.65
C GLY A 175 -3.80 8.82 -15.20
N GLY A 176 -2.48 8.80 -14.98
CA GLY A 176 -1.91 8.72 -13.63
C GLY A 176 -0.73 7.75 -13.53
N ARG A 177 -0.60 7.07 -12.39
CA ARG A 177 0.45 6.09 -12.12
C ARG A 177 -0.09 4.67 -12.30
N ARG A 178 0.32 4.03 -13.39
CA ARG A 178 0.00 2.62 -13.63
C ARG A 178 0.76 1.71 -12.68
N LEU A 179 0.08 0.67 -12.22
CA LEU A 179 0.71 -0.32 -11.33
C LEU A 179 1.65 -1.24 -12.13
N PHE A 180 1.20 -1.74 -13.28
CA PHE A 180 1.92 -2.72 -14.09
C PHE A 180 2.52 -2.06 -15.33
N GLU A 181 3.60 -1.32 -15.14
CA GLU A 181 4.48 -0.78 -16.18
C GLU A 181 5.92 -1.16 -15.87
N ASN A 182 6.80 -1.06 -16.86
CA ASN A 182 8.25 -1.28 -16.69
C ASN A 182 8.60 -2.65 -16.07
N LEU A 183 7.76 -3.66 -16.29
CA LEU A 183 8.05 -5.02 -15.87
C LEU A 183 8.97 -5.70 -16.86
N ARG A 184 9.91 -6.48 -16.33
CA ARG A 184 10.85 -7.28 -17.13
C ARG A 184 10.17 -8.55 -17.66
N GLU A 185 10.59 -9.00 -18.82
CA GLU A 185 10.17 -10.27 -19.40
C GLU A 185 11.21 -11.39 -19.12
N PRO A 186 10.79 -12.60 -18.76
CA PRO A 186 9.45 -12.97 -18.34
C PRO A 186 9.17 -12.44 -16.93
N GLY A 187 7.95 -11.90 -16.74
CA GLY A 187 7.49 -11.45 -15.41
C GLY A 187 7.12 -12.62 -14.50
N PRO A 188 6.92 -12.34 -13.20
CA PRO A 188 6.45 -13.35 -12.26
C PRO A 188 5.06 -13.84 -12.64
N GLN A 189 4.85 -15.15 -12.53
CA GLN A 189 3.54 -15.76 -12.79
C GLN A 189 2.77 -15.94 -11.49
N PHE A 190 1.48 -15.62 -11.54
CA PHE A 190 0.56 -15.70 -10.41
C PHE A 190 -0.67 -16.54 -10.79
N ARG A 191 -1.24 -17.21 -9.80
CA ARG A 191 -2.56 -17.85 -9.91
C ARG A 191 -3.56 -17.18 -8.98
N ILE A 192 -4.82 -17.22 -9.34
CA ILE A 192 -5.91 -16.75 -8.49
C ILE A 192 -5.99 -17.64 -7.24
N ASP A 193 -6.00 -17.01 -6.07
CA ASP A 193 -6.22 -17.68 -4.79
C ASP A 193 -7.63 -17.39 -4.27
N ARG A 194 -8.05 -16.12 -4.32
CA ARG A 194 -9.36 -15.72 -3.82
C ARG A 194 -9.90 -14.50 -4.57
N VAL A 195 -11.21 -14.49 -4.76
CA VAL A 195 -11.98 -13.33 -5.25
C VAL A 195 -13.10 -13.05 -4.26
N VAL A 196 -13.23 -11.79 -3.83
CA VAL A 196 -14.32 -11.33 -2.97
C VAL A 196 -14.89 -10.06 -3.57
N ASP A 197 -16.19 -10.04 -3.81
CA ASP A 197 -16.87 -8.84 -4.30
C ASP A 197 -17.40 -7.98 -3.14
N SER A 198 -17.52 -6.71 -3.43
CA SER A 198 -18.20 -5.74 -2.58
C SER A 198 -18.80 -4.64 -3.45
N PRO A 199 -19.75 -3.83 -2.93
CA PRO A 199 -20.36 -2.75 -3.71
C PRO A 199 -19.36 -1.69 -4.23
N THR A 200 -18.16 -1.63 -3.66
CA THR A 200 -17.19 -0.56 -3.94
C THR A 200 -15.88 -1.05 -4.53
N ALA A 201 -15.61 -2.36 -4.53
CA ALA A 201 -14.43 -2.95 -5.16
C ALA A 201 -14.57 -4.47 -5.29
N THR A 202 -13.89 -5.04 -6.29
CA THR A 202 -13.60 -6.48 -6.34
C THR A 202 -12.21 -6.72 -5.74
N HIS A 203 -12.14 -7.56 -4.71
CA HIS A 203 -10.89 -7.89 -4.04
C HIS A 203 -10.32 -9.18 -4.62
N LEU A 204 -9.15 -9.06 -5.18
CA LEU A 204 -8.43 -10.13 -5.87
C LEU A 204 -7.17 -10.48 -5.07
N ARG A 205 -7.02 -11.74 -4.71
CA ARG A 205 -5.77 -12.26 -4.17
C ARG A 205 -5.15 -13.24 -5.14
N TYR A 206 -3.92 -12.96 -5.49
CA TYR A 206 -3.08 -13.81 -6.32
C TYR A 206 -1.90 -14.30 -5.50
N VAL A 207 -1.49 -15.53 -5.73
CA VAL A 207 -0.28 -16.13 -5.16
C VAL A 207 0.67 -16.55 -6.26
N ARG A 208 1.94 -16.40 -6.02
CA ARG A 208 2.99 -16.79 -6.97
C ARG A 208 2.94 -18.29 -7.23
N GLN A 209 3.14 -18.66 -8.50
CA GLN A 209 3.30 -20.04 -8.93
C GLN A 209 4.70 -20.56 -8.63
#